data_577a00e72823ba5d30daf39b5f394c9f
#
_entry.id   577a00e72823ba5d30daf39b5f394c9f
#
_cell.length_a   1.000
_cell.length_b   1.000
_cell.length_c   1.000
_cell.angle_alpha   90.00
_cell.angle_beta   90.00
_cell.angle_gamma   90.00
#
_symmetry.space_group_name_H-M   'P 1'
#
loop_
_entity.id
_entity.type
_entity.pdbx_description
1 polymer ?
#
loop_
_entity_poly.entity_id
_entity_poly.type
_entity_poly.pdbx_seq_one_letter_code
_entity_poly.pdbx_strand_id
1 'polypeptide(L)'
;NGIGEAEGWISSSSDDMDSDGCRDRDEDDDDDGDGILDVNDNCPDSVGWKSTVDADYDQDGCHDESHDDDDDGDGVDDLVDSCPMGLTGWISNLYSDWDGDGCSDLDEDDDDDNDQRNDSVDSCPKGLTSWIGDEFNDFDDDGCFDTSEDDDDDNDGVNDYNSTGATLDQCPRTPKSGIDVDENGCASIERDSDSDGVLDFYDMCEGTPANIVVNGVGCADIDNDGVFSNVDICPNTPQRWTANSSGCAVLQQPIAWTSTTSLSGPMQAVPHFSMPTLDGTFYFEQQWTGEDVYLFMFKYTN
;
A
#
# COMPACT_ATOMS: atom_id res chain seq x y z
N ASN A 1 31.96 -55.37 32.61
CA ASN A 1 32.38 -56.55 33.37
C ASN A 1 31.59 -56.61 34.66
N GLY A 2 30.36 -57.14 34.60
CA GLY A 2 29.41 -57.22 35.69
C GLY A 2 30.01 -57.79 36.95
N ILE A 3 30.10 -57.01 37.97
CA ILE A 3 30.39 -57.44 39.33
C ILE A 3 29.07 -57.25 40.09
N GLY A 4 28.25 -58.29 40.10
CA GLY A 4 27.13 -58.36 41.00
C GLY A 4 25.80 -58.77 40.38
N GLU A 5 25.74 -59.91 39.70
CA GLU A 5 24.46 -60.54 39.47
C GLU A 5 23.85 -60.88 40.84
N ALA A 6 22.69 -60.32 41.17
CA ALA A 6 21.89 -60.75 42.30
C ALA A 6 21.56 -62.20 42.08
N GLU A 7 21.88 -63.05 43.08
CA GLU A 7 21.78 -64.52 42.98
C GLU A 7 20.32 -64.89 42.60
N GLY A 8 20.10 -65.32 41.32
CA GLY A 8 18.79 -65.76 40.81
C GLY A 8 18.13 -64.85 39.79
N TRP A 9 18.75 -63.74 39.31
CA TRP A 9 18.24 -62.93 38.22
C TRP A 9 18.64 -63.51 36.86
N ILE A 10 17.76 -63.45 35.87
CA ILE A 10 18.00 -63.89 34.50
C ILE A 10 17.67 -62.69 33.64
N SER A 11 18.64 -62.24 32.84
CA SER A 11 18.50 -61.18 31.88
C SER A 11 17.31 -61.43 30.94
N SER A 12 16.46 -60.45 30.75
CA SER A 12 15.39 -60.43 29.80
C SER A 12 15.23 -59.02 29.23
N SER A 13 14.72 -58.85 28.05
CA SER A 13 14.51 -57.54 27.40
C SER A 13 13.55 -56.58 28.15
N SER A 14 13.06 -56.96 29.31
CA SER A 14 12.25 -56.12 30.17
C SER A 14 12.99 -55.66 31.44
N ASP A 15 14.15 -56.19 31.70
CA ASP A 15 14.95 -55.97 32.91
C ASP A 15 16.45 -55.74 32.57
N ASP A 16 16.83 -55.84 31.29
CA ASP A 16 18.20 -55.71 30.69
C ASP A 16 17.98 -55.42 29.23
N MET A 17 17.72 -54.14 28.94
CA MET A 17 17.18 -53.68 27.66
C MET A 17 18.21 -53.73 26.55
N ASP A 18 19.44 -53.30 26.82
CA ASP A 18 20.56 -53.32 25.87
C ASP A 18 21.25 -54.68 25.83
N SER A 19 20.91 -55.60 26.79
CA SER A 19 21.45 -56.94 26.89
C SER A 19 22.97 -57.00 27.26
N ASP A 20 23.46 -56.07 28.04
CA ASP A 20 24.83 -56.00 28.51
C ASP A 20 25.06 -56.86 29.78
N GLY A 21 23.98 -57.28 30.46
CA GLY A 21 24.00 -58.16 31.63
C GLY A 21 23.94 -57.40 32.97
N CYS A 22 23.70 -56.14 32.97
CA CYS A 22 23.30 -55.30 34.12
C CYS A 22 21.79 -55.24 34.17
N ARG A 23 21.22 -54.84 35.27
CA ARG A 23 19.79 -54.73 35.42
C ARG A 23 19.38 -53.27 35.48
N ASP A 24 18.52 -52.89 34.53
CA ASP A 24 18.06 -51.51 34.28
C ASP A 24 17.64 -50.79 35.58
N ARG A 25 17.02 -51.46 36.49
CA ARG A 25 16.42 -50.85 37.68
C ARG A 25 17.41 -50.41 38.74
N ASP A 26 18.53 -51.06 38.90
CA ASP A 26 19.42 -50.89 40.07
C ASP A 26 20.93 -51.19 39.85
N GLU A 27 21.34 -51.63 38.67
CA GLU A 27 22.71 -51.97 38.33
C GLU A 27 23.20 -51.28 37.05
N ASP A 28 22.30 -50.82 36.20
CA ASP A 28 22.57 -50.06 34.97
C ASP A 28 22.28 -48.57 35.18
N ASP A 29 23.09 -47.72 34.65
CA ASP A 29 22.94 -46.26 34.65
C ASP A 29 22.78 -45.76 33.18
N ASP A 30 22.70 -46.70 32.17
CA ASP A 30 22.59 -46.43 30.71
C ASP A 30 21.75 -47.57 30.11
N ASP A 31 20.45 -47.63 30.42
CA ASP A 31 19.53 -48.76 30.22
C ASP A 31 19.44 -49.26 28.80
N ASP A 32 19.56 -48.38 27.79
CA ASP A 32 19.52 -48.74 26.39
C ASP A 32 20.90 -48.86 25.69
N GLY A 33 21.95 -48.47 26.46
CA GLY A 33 23.32 -48.62 26.03
C GLY A 33 23.75 -47.74 24.91
N ASP A 34 23.13 -46.60 24.72
CA ASP A 34 23.42 -45.64 23.64
C ASP A 34 24.70 -44.80 23.96
N GLY A 35 25.05 -44.68 25.24
CA GLY A 35 26.23 -43.97 25.74
C GLY A 35 25.88 -42.67 26.48
N ILE A 36 24.61 -42.29 26.56
CA ILE A 36 24.10 -41.27 27.45
C ILE A 36 23.55 -41.94 28.72
N LEU A 37 23.79 -41.36 29.84
CA LEU A 37 23.26 -41.91 31.11
C LEU A 37 21.80 -41.53 31.29
N ASP A 38 20.95 -42.44 31.82
CA ASP A 38 19.51 -42.26 32.02
C ASP A 38 19.13 -40.90 32.64
N VAL A 39 19.98 -40.38 33.51
CA VAL A 39 19.73 -39.08 34.19
C VAL A 39 19.83 -37.88 33.27
N ASN A 40 20.46 -38.05 32.11
CA ASN A 40 20.67 -37.04 31.09
C ASN A 40 20.04 -37.42 29.77
N ASP A 41 19.39 -38.58 29.73
CA ASP A 41 18.79 -39.18 28.54
C ASP A 41 17.28 -38.91 28.53
N ASN A 42 16.83 -38.25 27.50
CA ASN A 42 15.40 -37.97 27.29
C ASN A 42 14.67 -39.18 26.70
N CYS A 43 15.42 -40.14 26.12
CA CYS A 43 14.87 -41.34 25.49
C CYS A 43 15.50 -42.66 26.02
N PRO A 44 15.52 -42.91 27.37
CA PRO A 44 16.29 -43.95 28.00
C PRO A 44 15.86 -45.40 27.62
N ASP A 45 14.97 -45.57 26.68
CA ASP A 45 14.46 -46.86 26.19
C ASP A 45 14.77 -47.05 24.70
N SER A 46 15.62 -46.25 24.07
CA SER A 46 15.80 -46.19 22.62
C SER A 46 16.91 -47.09 22.04
N VAL A 47 16.88 -48.35 22.36
CA VAL A 47 17.93 -49.34 22.08
C VAL A 47 18.37 -49.51 20.61
N GLY A 48 19.62 -49.92 20.42
CA GLY A 48 20.12 -50.46 19.18
C GLY A 48 20.93 -49.50 18.29
N TRP A 49 21.27 -48.38 18.83
CA TRP A 49 22.07 -47.34 18.19
C TRP A 49 23.11 -46.80 19.20
N LYS A 50 23.81 -45.73 18.82
CA LYS A 50 24.73 -45.02 19.71
C LYS A 50 24.59 -43.54 19.51
N SER A 51 24.51 -42.79 20.60
CA SER A 51 24.56 -41.34 20.59
C SER A 51 25.88 -40.85 19.99
N THR A 52 25.77 -40.18 18.88
CA THR A 52 26.87 -39.52 18.15
C THR A 52 26.30 -38.27 17.49
N VAL A 53 27.08 -37.23 17.27
CA VAL A 53 26.66 -35.95 16.63
C VAL A 53 25.97 -36.16 15.25
N ASP A 54 26.11 -37.30 14.62
CA ASP A 54 25.44 -37.61 13.34
C ASP A 54 24.10 -38.34 13.52
N ALA A 55 23.71 -38.70 14.76
CA ALA A 55 22.51 -39.48 15.03
C ALA A 55 21.74 -38.98 16.27
N ASP A 56 22.30 -38.05 16.97
CA ASP A 56 21.80 -37.37 18.19
C ASP A 56 22.55 -36.02 18.23
N TYR A 57 21.96 -35.04 17.58
CA TYR A 57 22.64 -33.78 17.26
C TYR A 57 22.87 -32.93 18.50
N ASP A 58 21.88 -32.83 19.37
CA ASP A 58 21.95 -32.09 20.65
C ASP A 58 22.51 -32.92 21.83
N GLN A 59 22.68 -34.23 21.61
CA GLN A 59 23.23 -35.19 22.62
C GLN A 59 22.33 -35.34 23.85
N ASP A 60 21.04 -35.40 23.64
CA ASP A 60 20.03 -35.61 24.67
C ASP A 60 19.61 -37.07 24.88
N GLY A 61 20.14 -38.01 24.04
CA GLY A 61 19.86 -39.45 24.09
C GLY A 61 18.70 -39.89 23.25
N CYS A 62 18.08 -39.01 22.46
CA CYS A 62 17.08 -39.34 21.46
C CYS A 62 17.72 -39.46 20.08
N HIS A 63 17.22 -40.38 19.25
CA HIS A 63 17.75 -40.57 17.91
C HIS A 63 17.01 -39.74 16.90
N ASP A 64 17.68 -38.80 16.20
CA ASP A 64 17.11 -37.80 15.28
C ASP A 64 16.12 -38.38 14.24
N GLU A 65 16.43 -39.53 13.65
CA GLU A 65 15.56 -40.12 12.62
C GLU A 65 14.28 -40.74 13.14
N SER A 66 14.15 -41.05 14.44
CA SER A 66 13.10 -41.96 14.92
C SER A 66 12.50 -41.66 16.29
N HIS A 67 13.18 -40.97 17.14
CA HIS A 67 12.75 -40.75 18.54
C HIS A 67 12.85 -39.30 18.98
N ASP A 68 13.43 -38.46 18.16
CA ASP A 68 13.50 -37.06 18.36
C ASP A 68 12.60 -36.31 17.38
N ASP A 69 11.88 -35.35 17.85
CA ASP A 69 11.04 -34.44 17.05
C ASP A 69 11.58 -32.99 17.14
N ASP A 70 12.75 -32.77 17.83
CA ASP A 70 13.40 -31.48 18.09
C ASP A 70 14.92 -31.70 18.15
N ASP A 71 15.51 -31.96 16.96
CA ASP A 71 16.88 -32.47 16.79
C ASP A 71 17.98 -31.60 17.42
N ASP A 72 17.79 -30.28 17.62
CA ASP A 72 18.78 -29.38 18.22
C ASP A 72 18.43 -28.94 19.65
N GLY A 73 17.24 -29.35 20.13
CA GLY A 73 16.81 -29.16 21.51
C GLY A 73 16.49 -27.73 21.88
N ASP A 74 16.06 -26.91 20.93
CA ASP A 74 15.72 -25.51 21.15
C ASP A 74 14.27 -25.29 21.61
N GLY A 75 13.42 -26.32 21.51
CA GLY A 75 12.02 -26.34 21.92
C GLY A 75 11.03 -26.07 20.80
N VAL A 76 11.46 -26.09 19.55
CA VAL A 76 10.64 -26.02 18.33
C VAL A 76 10.74 -27.35 17.58
N ASP A 77 9.59 -27.99 17.30
CA ASP A 77 9.56 -29.30 16.61
C ASP A 77 10.11 -29.14 15.18
N ASP A 78 10.97 -30.05 14.69
CA ASP A 78 11.60 -30.04 13.34
C ASP A 78 10.66 -29.76 12.18
N LEU A 79 9.39 -30.16 12.31
CA LEU A 79 8.38 -29.97 11.26
C LEU A 79 7.99 -28.52 11.04
N VAL A 80 8.21 -27.67 12.02
CA VAL A 80 7.85 -26.25 12.03
C VAL A 80 9.07 -25.35 12.27
N ASP A 81 10.20 -25.95 12.53
CA ASP A 81 11.50 -25.33 12.71
C ASP A 81 12.14 -25.01 11.37
N SER A 82 12.56 -23.77 11.17
CA SER A 82 13.30 -23.30 10.01
C SER A 82 14.79 -23.69 10.08
N CYS A 83 15.30 -23.97 11.28
CA CYS A 83 16.69 -24.33 11.59
C CYS A 83 16.80 -25.66 12.37
N PRO A 84 16.20 -26.79 11.94
CA PRO A 84 16.02 -28.02 12.73
C PRO A 84 17.31 -28.75 13.13
N MET A 85 18.47 -28.27 12.78
CA MET A 85 19.80 -28.66 13.22
C MET A 85 20.65 -27.40 13.47
N GLY A 86 20.04 -26.43 14.14
CA GLY A 86 20.62 -25.15 14.44
C GLY A 86 21.60 -25.18 15.61
N LEU A 87 21.66 -24.08 16.35
CA LEU A 87 22.49 -23.98 17.56
C LEU A 87 21.84 -24.77 18.70
N THR A 88 22.63 -25.63 19.32
CA THR A 88 22.19 -26.37 20.51
C THR A 88 22.43 -25.58 21.79
N GLY A 89 21.70 -25.90 22.86
CA GLY A 89 21.92 -25.39 24.21
C GLY A 89 21.32 -24.03 24.52
N TRP A 90 20.34 -23.61 23.74
CA TRP A 90 19.47 -22.45 23.98
C TRP A 90 18.00 -22.90 23.93
N ILE A 91 17.07 -22.01 24.18
CA ILE A 91 15.64 -22.29 24.10
C ILE A 91 14.96 -21.12 23.39
N SER A 92 14.16 -21.43 22.38
CA SER A 92 13.32 -20.49 21.65
C SER A 92 12.36 -19.76 22.59
N ASN A 93 12.36 -18.45 22.51
CA ASN A 93 11.42 -17.57 23.20
C ASN A 93 11.48 -16.17 22.58
N LEU A 94 10.51 -15.31 22.87
CA LEU A 94 10.38 -13.94 22.35
C LEU A 94 11.61 -13.00 22.50
N TYR A 95 12.71 -13.42 23.11
CA TYR A 95 13.94 -12.63 23.25
C TYR A 95 15.10 -13.20 22.45
N SER A 96 15.02 -14.44 22.07
CA SER A 96 16.07 -15.18 21.37
C SER A 96 15.63 -15.71 20.01
N ASP A 97 14.34 -15.65 19.72
CA ASP A 97 13.66 -16.10 18.53
C ASP A 97 12.33 -15.32 18.47
N TRP A 98 12.36 -14.22 17.73
CA TRP A 98 11.27 -13.23 17.78
C TRP A 98 10.00 -13.71 17.10
N ASP A 99 10.14 -14.38 15.98
CA ASP A 99 9.01 -14.88 15.20
C ASP A 99 8.62 -16.32 15.56
N GLY A 100 9.45 -17.03 16.32
CA GLY A 100 9.19 -18.37 16.84
C GLY A 100 9.39 -19.47 15.78
N ASP A 101 10.32 -19.28 14.86
CA ASP A 101 10.55 -20.21 13.76
C ASP A 101 11.67 -21.23 14.02
N GLY A 102 12.31 -21.18 15.22
CA GLY A 102 13.36 -22.11 15.65
C GLY A 102 14.78 -21.66 15.29
N CYS A 103 14.95 -20.54 14.60
CA CYS A 103 16.26 -19.97 14.37
C CYS A 103 16.59 -18.92 15.45
N SER A 104 17.85 -18.88 15.88
CA SER A 104 18.28 -17.89 16.88
C SER A 104 18.56 -16.54 16.24
N ASP A 105 17.82 -15.49 16.66
CA ASP A 105 17.97 -14.09 16.19
C ASP A 105 19.42 -13.59 16.22
N LEU A 106 20.26 -14.13 17.07
CA LEU A 106 21.61 -13.61 17.24
C LEU A 106 22.62 -14.15 16.22
N ASP A 107 22.51 -15.42 15.88
CA ASP A 107 23.60 -16.15 15.20
C ASP A 107 23.11 -16.97 13.98
N GLU A 108 21.82 -17.19 13.81
CA GLU A 108 21.26 -18.09 12.77
C GLU A 108 20.21 -17.43 11.89
N ASP A 109 19.44 -16.52 12.45
CA ASP A 109 18.42 -15.80 11.71
C ASP A 109 18.97 -14.51 11.09
N ASP A 110 18.71 -14.30 9.83
CA ASP A 110 19.05 -13.08 9.09
C ASP A 110 17.80 -12.20 8.87
N ASP A 111 16.59 -12.64 9.34
CA ASP A 111 15.29 -12.01 9.13
C ASP A 111 14.39 -12.30 10.34
N ASP A 112 14.72 -11.64 11.47
CA ASP A 112 14.18 -11.94 12.82
C ASP A 112 12.65 -11.92 12.93
N ASP A 113 11.92 -11.30 12.02
CA ASP A 113 10.44 -11.24 12.04
C ASP A 113 9.77 -11.91 10.83
N ASN A 114 10.56 -12.46 9.93
CA ASN A 114 10.14 -13.20 8.74
C ASN A 114 9.21 -12.41 7.79
N ASP A 115 9.49 -11.11 7.61
CA ASP A 115 8.80 -10.26 6.64
C ASP A 115 9.37 -10.33 5.22
N GLN A 116 10.47 -11.07 5.03
CA GLN A 116 11.31 -11.27 3.84
C GLN A 116 12.34 -10.15 3.61
N ARG A 117 12.63 -9.38 4.62
CA ARG A 117 13.69 -8.38 4.59
C ARG A 117 14.73 -8.70 5.64
N ASN A 118 15.98 -8.86 5.21
CA ASN A 118 17.07 -9.16 6.15
C ASN A 118 17.30 -8.00 7.12
N ASP A 119 17.52 -8.29 8.40
CA ASP A 119 17.81 -7.35 9.50
C ASP A 119 18.81 -6.25 9.16
N SER A 120 19.81 -6.59 8.35
CA SER A 120 20.90 -5.65 8.01
C SER A 120 20.44 -4.48 7.13
N VAL A 121 19.24 -4.56 6.54
CA VAL A 121 18.64 -3.57 5.66
C VAL A 121 17.20 -3.25 6.03
N ASP A 122 16.72 -3.88 7.09
CA ASP A 122 15.42 -3.68 7.68
C ASP A 122 15.45 -2.57 8.72
N SER A 123 14.50 -1.66 8.64
CA SER A 123 14.32 -0.59 9.63
C SER A 123 13.59 -1.07 10.88
N CYS A 124 12.82 -2.16 10.78
CA CYS A 124 12.03 -2.76 11.86
C CYS A 124 12.34 -4.25 12.07
N PRO A 125 13.60 -4.67 12.28
CA PRO A 125 14.03 -6.08 12.25
C PRO A 125 13.41 -6.99 13.32
N LYS A 126 12.56 -6.49 14.17
CA LYS A 126 11.71 -7.20 15.14
C LYS A 126 10.33 -6.58 15.14
N GLY A 127 9.84 -6.37 13.95
CA GLY A 127 8.53 -5.82 13.69
C GLY A 127 7.39 -6.82 13.88
N LEU A 128 6.33 -6.64 13.14
CA LEU A 128 5.21 -7.59 13.09
C LEU A 128 5.64 -8.87 12.37
N THR A 129 5.39 -9.99 12.99
CA THR A 129 5.60 -11.31 12.38
C THR A 129 4.40 -11.72 11.53
N SER A 130 4.59 -12.68 10.63
CA SER A 130 3.51 -13.32 9.85
C SER A 130 2.87 -12.44 8.75
N TRP A 131 3.61 -11.51 8.20
CA TRP A 131 3.25 -10.74 7.03
C TRP A 131 4.37 -10.82 5.97
N ILE A 132 4.15 -10.25 4.81
CA ILE A 132 5.13 -10.23 3.72
C ILE A 132 5.11 -8.82 3.15
N GLY A 133 6.26 -8.17 3.06
CA GLY A 133 6.44 -6.87 2.47
C GLY A 133 5.97 -6.82 1.01
N ASP A 134 5.09 -5.87 0.67
CA ASP A 134 4.70 -5.56 -0.70
C ASP A 134 4.36 -4.07 -0.84
N GLU A 135 4.19 -3.58 -2.06
CA GLU A 135 3.90 -2.17 -2.37
C GLU A 135 2.64 -1.58 -1.71
N PHE A 136 1.84 -2.39 -1.01
CA PHE A 136 0.61 -1.95 -0.34
C PHE A 136 0.75 -1.82 1.16
N ASN A 137 1.72 -2.51 1.75
CA ASN A 137 1.89 -2.61 3.19
C ASN A 137 3.31 -2.27 3.69
N ASP A 138 4.25 -2.08 2.77
CA ASP A 138 5.62 -1.59 2.94
C ASP A 138 5.97 -0.82 1.66
N PHE A 139 5.48 0.40 1.57
CA PHE A 139 5.54 1.17 0.33
C PHE A 139 6.97 1.56 -0.04
N ASP A 140 7.77 1.90 0.95
CA ASP A 140 9.14 2.33 0.75
C ASP A 140 10.14 1.17 0.77
N ASP A 141 9.68 -0.06 1.03
CA ASP A 141 10.46 -1.28 1.07
C ASP A 141 11.58 -1.19 2.11
N ASP A 142 11.25 -0.76 3.33
CA ASP A 142 12.19 -0.58 4.42
C ASP A 142 12.05 -1.64 5.54
N GLY A 143 11.03 -2.52 5.46
CA GLY A 143 10.77 -3.61 6.38
C GLY A 143 9.83 -3.25 7.53
N CYS A 144 9.29 -2.05 7.55
CA CYS A 144 8.28 -1.65 8.52
C CYS A 144 6.87 -1.72 7.92
N PHE A 145 5.90 -2.18 8.69
CA PHE A 145 4.52 -2.27 8.23
C PHE A 145 3.83 -0.91 8.28
N ASP A 146 3.48 -0.31 7.11
CA ASP A 146 2.96 1.05 6.92
C ASP A 146 1.89 1.47 7.95
N THR A 147 0.98 0.59 8.34
CA THR A 147 -0.15 1.00 9.15
C THR A 147 0.10 1.02 10.64
N SER A 148 1.19 0.47 11.13
CA SER A 148 1.41 0.29 12.58
C SER A 148 2.84 0.41 13.08
N GLU A 149 3.83 0.32 12.23
CA GLU A 149 5.24 0.32 12.59
C GLU A 149 6.00 1.45 11.93
N ASP A 150 5.57 1.84 10.73
CA ASP A 150 6.11 2.96 10.02
C ASP A 150 5.39 4.28 10.38
N ASP A 151 6.17 5.29 10.64
CA ASP A 151 5.67 6.65 10.89
C ASP A 151 5.78 7.53 9.62
N ASP A 152 6.49 7.06 8.56
CA ASP A 152 6.82 7.78 7.33
C ASP A 152 6.82 6.80 6.14
N ASP A 153 5.61 6.35 5.72
CA ASP A 153 5.37 5.24 4.78
C ASP A 153 6.18 5.31 3.47
N ASP A 154 6.71 6.47 3.08
CA ASP A 154 7.47 6.64 1.83
C ASP A 154 8.91 7.13 2.03
N ASN A 155 9.32 7.33 3.29
CA ASN A 155 10.65 7.80 3.69
C ASN A 155 11.07 9.12 3.00
N ASP A 156 10.12 10.03 2.81
CA ASP A 156 10.40 11.35 2.24
C ASP A 156 10.91 12.35 3.27
N GLY A 157 10.80 12.02 4.55
CA GLY A 157 11.23 12.79 5.72
C GLY A 157 10.10 13.58 6.39
N VAL A 158 8.86 13.37 6.00
CA VAL A 158 7.66 13.94 6.62
C VAL A 158 6.78 12.81 7.14
N ASN A 159 6.73 12.63 8.45
CA ASN A 159 5.92 11.59 9.08
C ASN A 159 4.43 11.76 8.71
N ASP A 160 3.74 10.66 8.46
CA ASP A 160 2.31 10.63 8.10
C ASP A 160 1.43 11.28 9.14
N TYR A 161 1.68 10.97 10.41
CA TYR A 161 0.88 11.45 11.54
C TYR A 161 1.74 11.98 12.69
N ASN A 162 1.23 12.95 13.39
CA ASN A 162 1.85 13.38 14.65
C ASN A 162 1.39 12.50 15.82
N SER A 163 2.02 12.67 16.99
CA SER A 163 1.71 11.93 18.22
C SER A 163 0.26 12.05 18.72
N THR A 164 -0.56 12.87 18.10
CA THR A 164 -1.99 13.03 18.38
C THR A 164 -2.88 12.44 17.29
N GLY A 165 -2.29 11.84 16.25
CA GLY A 165 -2.99 11.25 15.10
C GLY A 165 -3.50 12.28 14.09
N ALA A 166 -2.94 13.48 14.08
CA ALA A 166 -3.24 14.45 13.02
C ALA A 166 -2.27 14.25 11.86
N THR A 167 -2.80 14.21 10.65
CA THR A 167 -2.03 14.10 9.40
C THR A 167 -1.02 15.23 9.28
N LEU A 168 0.22 14.90 9.05
CA LEU A 168 1.33 15.80 8.73
C LEU A 168 1.65 15.72 7.26
N ASP A 169 1.83 14.50 6.76
CA ASP A 169 2.01 14.23 5.35
C ASP A 169 0.65 14.20 4.61
N GLN A 170 0.57 14.95 3.51
CA GLN A 170 -0.61 14.97 2.65
C GLN A 170 -0.48 14.00 1.47
N CYS A 171 0.71 13.47 1.23
CA CYS A 171 1.05 12.58 0.15
C CYS A 171 1.83 11.36 0.65
N PRO A 172 1.30 10.53 1.58
CA PRO A 172 2.04 9.49 2.32
C PRO A 172 2.54 8.32 1.46
N ARG A 173 2.60 8.49 0.17
CA ARG A 173 3.12 7.53 -0.82
C ARG A 173 3.75 8.25 -2.00
N THR A 174 4.58 9.22 -1.72
CA THR A 174 5.37 9.92 -2.74
C THR A 174 6.39 8.98 -3.37
N PRO A 175 6.47 8.89 -4.70
CA PRO A 175 7.40 7.97 -5.36
C PRO A 175 8.87 8.25 -5.04
N LYS A 176 9.63 7.23 -4.63
CA LYS A 176 11.03 7.23 -4.17
C LYS A 176 12.10 7.84 -5.11
N SER A 177 11.83 8.48 -6.19
CA SER A 177 12.84 8.85 -7.17
C SER A 177 13.28 10.31 -7.10
N GLY A 178 14.11 10.69 -6.12
CA GLY A 178 14.93 11.94 -6.16
C GLY A 178 14.15 13.23 -6.43
N ILE A 179 12.89 13.29 -6.06
CA ILE A 179 12.00 14.41 -6.27
C ILE A 179 12.01 15.22 -4.98
N ASP A 180 12.20 16.54 -5.09
CA ASP A 180 12.09 17.42 -3.92
C ASP A 180 10.62 17.43 -3.43
N VAL A 181 10.42 17.04 -2.18
CA VAL A 181 9.13 17.15 -1.48
C VAL A 181 9.01 18.48 -0.77
N ASP A 182 7.80 18.95 -0.55
CA ASP A 182 7.55 20.16 0.23
C ASP A 182 7.38 19.86 1.73
N GLU A 183 7.04 20.86 2.52
CA GLU A 183 6.82 20.72 3.97
C GLU A 183 5.62 19.86 4.37
N ASN A 184 4.83 19.41 3.39
CA ASN A 184 3.66 18.56 3.57
C ASN A 184 3.86 17.16 2.98
N GLY A 185 5.09 16.77 2.63
CA GLY A 185 5.41 15.46 2.07
C GLY A 185 5.06 15.29 0.59
N CYS A 186 4.59 16.33 -0.10
CA CYS A 186 4.16 16.19 -1.49
C CYS A 186 5.25 16.55 -2.49
N ALA A 187 5.53 15.65 -3.41
CA ALA A 187 6.36 15.94 -4.56
C ALA A 187 5.69 16.92 -5.53
N SER A 188 6.47 17.64 -6.32
CA SER A 188 5.95 18.60 -7.30
C SER A 188 5.00 17.98 -8.33
N ILE A 189 5.09 16.67 -8.56
CA ILE A 189 4.21 15.93 -9.48
C ILE A 189 2.89 15.48 -8.85
N GLU A 190 2.72 15.63 -7.55
CA GLU A 190 1.55 15.18 -6.77
C GLU A 190 0.71 16.33 -6.25
N ARG A 191 1.26 17.54 -6.26
CA ARG A 191 0.55 18.72 -5.80
C ARG A 191 -0.63 19.08 -6.69
N ASP A 192 -1.70 19.47 -6.05
CA ASP A 192 -2.89 20.12 -6.63
C ASP A 192 -3.12 21.42 -5.85
N SER A 193 -2.42 22.49 -6.27
CA SER A 193 -2.32 23.75 -5.51
C SER A 193 -3.64 24.51 -5.39
N ASP A 194 -4.55 24.32 -6.33
CA ASP A 194 -5.86 25.01 -6.34
C ASP A 194 -7.03 24.09 -5.96
N SER A 195 -6.75 22.80 -5.76
CA SER A 195 -7.71 21.77 -5.35
C SER A 195 -8.89 21.59 -6.32
N ASP A 196 -8.59 21.64 -7.60
CA ASP A 196 -9.57 21.41 -8.66
C ASP A 196 -9.67 19.93 -9.10
N GLY A 197 -8.73 19.07 -8.62
CA GLY A 197 -8.64 17.65 -8.91
C GLY A 197 -7.68 17.30 -10.06
N VAL A 198 -6.89 18.26 -10.55
CA VAL A 198 -5.84 18.06 -11.53
C VAL A 198 -4.52 18.53 -10.92
N LEU A 199 -3.53 17.64 -10.92
CA LEU A 199 -2.23 17.92 -10.33
C LEU A 199 -1.50 19.05 -11.06
N ASP A 200 -0.75 19.89 -10.35
CA ASP A 200 -0.01 21.06 -10.88
C ASP A 200 0.80 20.73 -12.15
N PHE A 201 1.39 19.52 -12.20
CA PHE A 201 2.17 19.08 -13.35
C PHE A 201 1.35 18.94 -14.65
N TYR A 202 0.07 18.61 -14.54
CA TYR A 202 -0.85 18.44 -15.67
C TYR A 202 -1.80 19.63 -15.82
N ASP A 203 -1.82 20.54 -14.82
CA ASP A 203 -2.71 21.67 -14.81
C ASP A 203 -2.18 22.81 -15.70
N MET A 204 -3.02 23.24 -16.63
CA MET A 204 -2.77 24.39 -17.51
C MET A 204 -3.45 25.66 -17.03
N CYS A 205 -4.28 25.57 -16.01
CA CYS A 205 -5.13 26.64 -15.50
C CYS A 205 -4.96 26.84 -13.99
N GLU A 206 -3.73 27.04 -13.54
CA GLU A 206 -3.37 27.28 -12.15
C GLU A 206 -4.31 28.32 -11.50
N GLY A 207 -5.00 27.94 -10.43
CA GLY A 207 -5.90 28.81 -9.69
C GLY A 207 -7.38 28.68 -10.09
N THR A 208 -7.78 27.55 -10.67
CA THR A 208 -9.20 27.21 -10.85
C THR A 208 -9.87 27.03 -9.50
N PRO A 209 -11.00 27.70 -9.19
CA PRO A 209 -11.61 27.56 -7.88
C PRO A 209 -12.06 26.15 -7.58
N ALA A 210 -11.77 25.65 -6.36
CA ALA A 210 -12.19 24.34 -5.90
C ALA A 210 -13.72 24.12 -6.09
N ASN A 211 -14.10 22.87 -6.43
CA ASN A 211 -15.48 22.44 -6.67
C ASN A 211 -16.13 22.95 -7.98
N ILE A 212 -15.37 23.49 -8.90
CA ILE A 212 -15.84 23.73 -10.27
C ILE A 212 -15.48 22.51 -11.13
N VAL A 213 -16.33 22.18 -12.06
CA VAL A 213 -16.05 21.08 -13.02
C VAL A 213 -14.98 21.55 -14.02
N VAL A 214 -13.87 20.85 -14.05
CA VAL A 214 -12.74 21.11 -14.94
C VAL A 214 -12.60 20.03 -16.01
N ASN A 215 -11.85 20.31 -17.06
CA ASN A 215 -11.41 19.31 -18.01
C ASN A 215 -10.14 18.57 -17.53
N GLY A 216 -9.62 17.63 -18.33
CA GLY A 216 -8.44 16.84 -17.97
C GLY A 216 -7.11 17.60 -17.86
N VAL A 217 -7.11 18.92 -17.96
CA VAL A 217 -5.97 19.82 -17.79
C VAL A 217 -6.30 21.00 -16.86
N GLY A 218 -7.20 20.82 -15.90
CA GLY A 218 -7.49 21.77 -14.83
C GLY A 218 -8.30 23.01 -15.22
N CYS A 219 -8.77 23.10 -16.47
CA CYS A 219 -9.44 24.31 -16.94
C CYS A 219 -10.95 24.22 -16.83
N ALA A 220 -11.58 25.22 -16.24
CA ALA A 220 -13.03 25.34 -16.11
C ALA A 220 -13.68 26.02 -17.32
N ASP A 221 -14.96 25.72 -17.57
CA ASP A 221 -15.85 26.51 -18.42
C ASP A 221 -16.54 27.57 -17.54
N ILE A 222 -15.93 28.76 -17.47
CA ILE A 222 -16.30 29.79 -16.49
C ILE A 222 -17.64 30.46 -16.83
N ASP A 223 -17.94 30.65 -18.11
CA ASP A 223 -19.17 31.32 -18.55
C ASP A 223 -20.26 30.35 -19.02
N ASN A 224 -19.98 29.04 -18.95
CA ASN A 224 -20.87 27.92 -19.31
C ASN A 224 -21.35 27.97 -20.77
N ASP A 225 -20.45 28.31 -21.67
CA ASP A 225 -20.72 28.33 -23.11
C ASP A 225 -20.35 27.02 -23.83
N GLY A 226 -19.73 26.06 -23.08
CA GLY A 226 -19.29 24.76 -23.54
C GLY A 226 -17.86 24.72 -24.03
N VAL A 227 -17.07 25.77 -23.83
CA VAL A 227 -15.64 25.86 -24.18
C VAL A 227 -14.83 26.18 -22.92
N PHE A 228 -13.83 25.34 -22.62
CA PHE A 228 -12.98 25.49 -21.45
C PHE A 228 -11.99 26.64 -21.62
N SER A 229 -11.61 27.28 -20.50
CA SER A 229 -10.81 28.51 -20.46
C SER A 229 -9.45 28.41 -21.16
N ASN A 230 -8.84 27.22 -21.26
CA ASN A 230 -7.58 27.03 -21.99
C ASN A 230 -7.66 27.21 -23.52
N VAL A 231 -8.87 27.11 -24.07
CA VAL A 231 -9.13 27.27 -25.52
C VAL A 231 -10.19 28.33 -25.80
N ASP A 232 -10.79 28.87 -24.76
CA ASP A 232 -11.78 29.94 -24.87
C ASP A 232 -11.12 31.30 -25.12
N ILE A 233 -11.45 31.91 -26.25
CA ILE A 233 -10.96 33.25 -26.64
C ILE A 233 -11.92 34.33 -26.14
N CYS A 234 -13.12 33.97 -25.78
CA CYS A 234 -14.17 34.90 -25.35
C CYS A 234 -14.75 34.53 -23.97
N PRO A 235 -13.98 34.68 -22.88
CA PRO A 235 -14.27 34.14 -21.56
C PRO A 235 -15.47 34.74 -20.83
N ASN A 236 -16.34 35.43 -21.51
CA ASN A 236 -17.57 36.03 -21.00
C ASN A 236 -18.69 35.97 -22.06
N THR A 237 -18.82 34.86 -22.76
CA THR A 237 -19.92 34.65 -23.70
C THR A 237 -21.25 34.63 -22.92
N PRO A 238 -22.20 35.50 -23.23
CA PRO A 238 -23.44 35.59 -22.46
C PRO A 238 -24.23 34.27 -22.50
N GLN A 239 -24.68 33.83 -21.31
CA GLN A 239 -25.56 32.66 -21.20
C GLN A 239 -26.78 32.83 -22.15
N ARG A 240 -27.09 31.83 -22.94
CA ARG A 240 -28.13 31.77 -24.00
C ARG A 240 -27.62 32.06 -25.41
N TRP A 241 -26.36 32.40 -25.58
CA TRP A 241 -25.76 32.45 -26.89
C TRP A 241 -25.08 31.11 -27.18
N THR A 242 -25.09 30.72 -28.42
CA THR A 242 -24.33 29.55 -28.85
C THR A 242 -22.92 29.99 -29.14
N ALA A 243 -21.93 29.38 -28.48
CA ALA A 243 -20.52 29.61 -28.75
C ALA A 243 -20.07 28.78 -29.97
N ASN A 244 -19.07 29.27 -30.67
CA ASN A 244 -18.28 28.46 -31.59
C ASN A 244 -17.20 27.65 -30.86
N SER A 245 -16.39 26.92 -31.60
CA SER A 245 -15.31 26.11 -31.02
C SER A 245 -14.20 26.90 -30.32
N SER A 246 -14.27 28.22 -30.32
CA SER A 246 -13.34 29.14 -29.67
C SER A 246 -14.01 29.93 -28.52
N GLY A 247 -15.18 29.50 -28.06
CA GLY A 247 -15.90 30.16 -26.98
C GLY A 247 -16.60 31.48 -27.39
N CYS A 248 -16.52 31.90 -28.63
CA CYS A 248 -17.10 33.15 -29.02
C CYS A 248 -18.54 33.00 -29.52
N ALA A 249 -19.40 33.89 -29.04
CA ALA A 249 -20.80 33.93 -29.45
C ALA A 249 -20.96 33.92 -30.95
N VAL A 250 -21.64 32.91 -31.48
CA VAL A 250 -22.04 32.90 -32.86
C VAL A 250 -23.34 33.66 -32.97
N LEU A 251 -23.33 34.74 -33.73
CA LEU A 251 -24.57 35.34 -34.12
C LEU A 251 -25.35 34.22 -34.85
N GLN A 252 -26.44 33.76 -34.29
CA GLN A 252 -27.34 32.87 -34.99
C GLN A 252 -27.58 33.50 -36.36
N GLN A 253 -27.36 32.76 -37.43
CA GLN A 253 -27.62 33.25 -38.80
C GLN A 253 -28.95 33.98 -38.77
N PRO A 254 -29.05 35.16 -39.37
CA PRO A 254 -30.29 35.89 -39.37
C PRO A 254 -31.40 34.95 -39.79
N ILE A 255 -32.44 34.87 -38.99
CA ILE A 255 -33.64 34.11 -39.33
C ILE A 255 -33.93 34.47 -40.77
N ALA A 256 -33.86 33.46 -41.67
CA ALA A 256 -34.08 33.70 -43.07
C ALA A 256 -35.43 34.45 -43.22
N TRP A 257 -35.35 35.67 -43.66
CA TRP A 257 -36.53 36.49 -43.88
C TRP A 257 -37.40 35.80 -44.91
N THR A 258 -38.32 34.99 -44.46
CA THR A 258 -39.43 34.57 -45.34
C THR A 258 -40.45 35.68 -45.35
N SER A 259 -40.05 36.83 -45.83
CA SER A 259 -40.93 37.88 -46.08
C SER A 259 -41.50 37.63 -47.48
N THR A 260 -42.68 37.08 -47.53
CA THR A 260 -43.49 36.98 -48.75
C THR A 260 -44.34 38.25 -49.01
N THR A 261 -44.06 39.35 -48.29
CA THR A 261 -44.78 40.59 -48.48
C THR A 261 -43.84 41.70 -48.93
N SER A 262 -43.91 42.08 -50.18
CA SER A 262 -43.40 43.34 -50.71
C SER A 262 -44.04 44.47 -49.92
N LEU A 263 -43.27 45.27 -49.18
CA LEU A 263 -43.75 46.53 -48.63
C LEU A 263 -43.89 47.56 -49.74
N SER A 264 -45.00 47.47 -50.46
CA SER A 264 -45.31 48.44 -51.47
C SER A 264 -46.68 49.11 -51.18
N GLY A 265 -46.62 50.15 -50.32
CA GLY A 265 -47.79 50.96 -50.05
C GLY A 265 -47.68 51.67 -48.68
N PRO A 266 -48.27 52.84 -48.52
CA PRO A 266 -48.30 53.54 -47.28
C PRO A 266 -49.20 52.79 -46.29
N MET A 267 -48.66 52.43 -45.10
CA MET A 267 -49.34 51.77 -44.01
C MET A 267 -49.39 50.23 -44.03
N GLN A 268 -48.33 49.54 -44.29
CA GLN A 268 -48.24 48.12 -43.86
C GLN A 268 -47.58 48.06 -42.50
N ALA A 269 -48.14 47.23 -41.58
CA ALA A 269 -47.55 47.00 -40.27
C ALA A 269 -46.16 46.42 -40.42
N VAL A 270 -45.21 47.02 -39.72
CA VAL A 270 -43.86 46.50 -39.69
C VAL A 270 -43.93 45.16 -38.93
N PRO A 271 -43.35 44.09 -39.52
CA PRO A 271 -43.41 42.80 -38.88
C PRO A 271 -42.72 42.82 -37.52
N HIS A 272 -43.31 42.15 -36.56
CA HIS A 272 -42.69 41.94 -35.27
C HIS A 272 -41.36 41.24 -35.43
N PHE A 273 -40.32 41.79 -34.95
CA PHE A 273 -39.01 41.11 -34.87
C PHE A 273 -38.30 41.39 -33.56
N SER A 274 -37.49 40.48 -33.17
CA SER A 274 -36.61 40.65 -32.02
C SER A 274 -35.18 40.25 -32.43
N MET A 275 -34.20 40.88 -31.79
CA MET A 275 -32.81 40.49 -31.99
C MET A 275 -32.11 40.46 -30.61
N PRO A 276 -31.20 39.53 -30.39
CA PRO A 276 -30.36 39.58 -29.24
C PRO A 276 -29.39 40.75 -29.33
N THR A 277 -29.13 41.39 -28.22
CA THR A 277 -28.15 42.46 -28.07
C THR A 277 -27.27 42.17 -26.88
N LEU A 278 -26.16 42.86 -26.71
CA LEU A 278 -25.25 42.69 -25.56
C LEU A 278 -25.95 42.95 -24.21
N ASP A 279 -27.01 43.76 -24.21
CA ASP A 279 -27.76 44.09 -23.00
C ASP A 279 -29.10 43.32 -22.88
N GLY A 280 -29.30 42.27 -23.68
CA GLY A 280 -30.50 41.44 -23.70
C GLY A 280 -31.12 41.27 -25.07
N THR A 281 -32.46 41.18 -25.13
CA THR A 281 -33.18 41.05 -26.39
C THR A 281 -33.89 42.32 -26.73
N PHE A 282 -33.63 42.86 -27.91
CA PHE A 282 -34.38 44.01 -28.44
C PHE A 282 -35.67 43.51 -29.14
N TYR A 283 -36.79 44.08 -28.75
CA TYR A 283 -38.08 43.79 -29.34
C TYR A 283 -38.56 45.06 -30.09
N PHE A 284 -38.61 44.99 -31.42
CA PHE A 284 -38.94 46.14 -32.25
C PHE A 284 -40.33 46.67 -31.95
N GLU A 285 -41.32 45.81 -31.73
CA GLU A 285 -42.68 46.20 -31.40
C GLU A 285 -42.77 47.09 -30.13
N GLN A 286 -41.97 46.80 -29.12
CA GLN A 286 -41.99 47.53 -27.84
C GLN A 286 -41.27 48.89 -27.89
N GLN A 287 -40.40 49.05 -28.88
CA GLN A 287 -39.58 50.26 -29.02
C GLN A 287 -40.04 51.18 -30.17
N TRP A 288 -40.94 50.69 -31.04
CA TRP A 288 -41.41 51.46 -32.17
C TRP A 288 -42.43 52.51 -31.77
N THR A 289 -42.10 53.76 -31.97
CA THR A 289 -42.97 54.93 -31.66
C THR A 289 -43.82 55.35 -32.85
N GLY A 290 -43.53 54.86 -34.04
CA GLY A 290 -44.19 55.24 -35.28
C GLY A 290 -43.57 56.45 -35.98
N GLU A 291 -42.66 57.16 -35.34
CA GLU A 291 -42.04 58.39 -35.84
C GLU A 291 -40.52 58.29 -35.96
N ASP A 292 -39.89 57.30 -35.27
CA ASP A 292 -38.46 57.20 -35.24
C ASP A 292 -37.94 56.25 -36.34
N VAL A 293 -36.74 56.53 -36.85
CA VAL A 293 -35.99 55.65 -37.75
C VAL A 293 -34.92 54.95 -36.97
N TYR A 294 -35.03 53.67 -36.81
CA TYR A 294 -34.01 52.86 -36.15
C TYR A 294 -32.97 52.40 -37.18
N LEU A 295 -31.71 52.79 -36.94
CA LEU A 295 -30.56 52.34 -37.74
C LEU A 295 -29.77 51.26 -36.97
N PHE A 296 -29.85 50.03 -37.38
CA PHE A 296 -29.05 48.97 -36.82
C PHE A 296 -27.71 48.87 -37.53
N MET A 297 -26.62 49.15 -36.82
CA MET A 297 -25.27 48.97 -37.30
C MET A 297 -24.70 47.69 -36.72
N PHE A 298 -24.44 46.72 -37.54
CA PHE A 298 -23.72 45.51 -37.17
C PHE A 298 -22.22 45.75 -37.38
N LYS A 299 -21.45 45.73 -36.31
CA LYS A 299 -19.99 45.79 -36.38
C LYS A 299 -19.45 44.36 -36.33
N TYR A 300 -18.93 43.89 -37.45
CA TYR A 300 -18.12 42.69 -37.42
C TYR A 300 -16.82 43.04 -36.71
N THR A 301 -16.55 42.40 -35.59
CA THR A 301 -15.18 42.35 -35.02
C THR A 301 -14.61 41.00 -35.42
N ASN A 302 -13.61 41.03 -36.29
CA ASN A 302 -12.80 39.84 -36.60
C ASN A 302 -11.91 39.56 -35.42
#